data_1e8b01f4a7ce2473db56ee2454598079
#
_entry.id   1e8b01f4a7ce2473db56ee2454598079
#
_cell.length_a   1.000
_cell.length_b   1.000
_cell.length_c   1.000
_cell.angle_alpha   90.00
_cell.angle_beta   90.00
_cell.angle_gamma   90.00
#
_symmetry.space_group_name_H-M   'P 1'
#
loop_
_entity.id
_entity.type
_entity.pdbx_description
1 polymer ?
#
loop_
_entity_poly.entity_id
_entity_poly.type
_entity_poly.pdbx_seq_one_letter_code
_entity_poly.pdbx_strand_id
1 'polypeptide(L)'
;GHLDQEDGRYLKMRAEHGDRMPAQMAYFYFIQALVLAILCLPLLSSNPTGASGPAQTIHWVGLGVVCLALLIETLADAQLAAFKKDPANKGQVCESGLWAWSRHPNYFGEWLVWVGFLLMSYNSTYRGIPGLLCVGVMYYFLTRVTGIPLTEQQLLTSKGPAYADYQARVPAFWPRPPRR
;
A
#
# COMPACT_ATOMS: atom_id res chain seq x y z
N GLY A 1 9.72 22.22 19.73
CA GLY A 1 9.70 21.03 20.29
C GLY A 1 8.74 19.92 19.96
N HIS A 2 8.85 19.24 18.79
CA HIS A 2 8.09 18.00 18.53
C HIS A 2 8.96 16.74 18.64
N LEU A 3 10.18 16.85 19.18
CA LEU A 3 11.12 15.71 19.28
C LEU A 3 11.11 15.04 20.65
N ASP A 4 10.32 15.51 21.62
CA ASP A 4 10.36 14.99 22.99
C ASP A 4 9.26 13.98 23.34
N GLN A 5 8.39 13.62 22.40
CA GLN A 5 7.43 12.53 22.61
C GLN A 5 7.82 11.33 21.76
N GLU A 6 8.39 10.33 22.42
CA GLU A 6 8.63 9.02 21.80
C GLU A 6 7.31 8.47 21.22
N ASP A 7 7.32 8.00 19.96
CA ASP A 7 6.14 7.43 19.29
C ASP A 7 5.55 6.31 20.17
N GLY A 8 4.26 6.37 20.42
CA GLY A 8 3.56 5.41 21.29
C GLY A 8 3.77 3.94 20.92
N ARG A 9 4.12 3.65 19.66
CA ARG A 9 4.52 2.31 19.21
C ARG A 9 5.82 1.84 19.85
N TYR A 10 6.81 2.72 20.00
CA TYR A 10 8.09 2.40 20.65
C TYR A 10 7.93 2.23 22.16
N LEU A 11 7.10 3.06 22.79
CA LEU A 11 6.77 2.90 24.22
C LEU A 11 6.10 1.57 24.49
N LYS A 12 5.15 1.16 23.66
CA LYS A 12 4.49 -0.14 23.77
C LYS A 12 5.46 -1.30 23.57
N MET A 13 6.30 -1.21 22.53
CA MET A 13 7.31 -2.23 22.24
C MET A 13 8.35 -2.36 23.38
N ARG A 14 8.75 -1.23 23.99
CA ARG A 14 9.64 -1.23 25.16
C ARG A 14 8.99 -1.88 26.39
N ALA A 15 7.72 -1.62 26.62
CA ALA A 15 6.97 -2.23 27.71
C ALA A 15 6.80 -3.76 27.54
N GLU A 16 6.62 -4.22 26.31
CA GLU A 16 6.43 -5.64 25.98
C GLU A 16 7.74 -6.46 25.97
N HIS A 17 8.87 -5.83 25.61
CA HIS A 17 10.09 -6.56 25.29
C HIS A 17 11.30 -6.23 26.20
N GLY A 18 11.25 -5.17 27.02
CA GLY A 18 12.28 -4.81 27.99
C GLY A 18 13.69 -4.79 27.38
N ASP A 19 14.62 -5.55 27.98
CA ASP A 19 16.03 -5.61 27.56
C ASP A 19 16.26 -6.21 26.16
N ARG A 20 15.28 -6.93 25.61
CA ARG A 20 15.34 -7.51 24.24
C ARG A 20 14.96 -6.51 23.15
N MET A 21 14.48 -5.33 23.53
CA MET A 21 14.05 -4.30 22.58
C MET A 21 15.12 -3.95 21.52
N PRO A 22 16.41 -3.73 21.84
CA PRO A 22 17.41 -3.41 20.84
C PRO A 22 17.60 -4.50 19.78
N ALA A 23 17.58 -5.77 20.19
CA ALA A 23 17.71 -6.91 19.27
C ALA A 23 16.49 -7.03 18.35
N GLN A 24 15.31 -6.77 18.85
CA GLN A 24 14.09 -6.80 18.05
C GLN A 24 14.00 -5.63 17.08
N MET A 25 14.42 -4.44 17.51
CA MET A 25 14.55 -3.29 16.62
C MET A 25 15.55 -3.56 15.50
N ALA A 26 16.71 -4.13 15.82
CA ALA A 26 17.71 -4.53 14.82
C ALA A 26 17.14 -5.55 13.83
N TYR A 27 16.41 -6.56 14.30
CA TYR A 27 15.73 -7.54 13.47
C TYR A 27 14.67 -6.88 12.57
N PHE A 28 13.86 -5.99 13.12
CA PHE A 28 12.84 -5.26 12.38
C PHE A 28 13.45 -4.41 11.25
N TYR A 29 14.52 -3.64 11.54
CA TYR A 29 15.21 -2.85 10.53
C TYR A 29 15.92 -3.73 9.49
N PHE A 30 16.47 -4.87 9.89
CA PHE A 30 17.05 -5.84 8.96
C PHE A 30 16.01 -6.36 7.97
N ILE A 31 14.84 -6.77 8.45
CA ILE A 31 13.74 -7.21 7.57
C ILE A 31 13.27 -6.07 6.64
N GLN A 32 13.15 -4.85 7.15
CA GLN A 32 12.80 -3.69 6.32
C GLN A 32 13.85 -3.46 5.22
N ALA A 33 15.15 -3.53 5.56
CA ALA A 33 16.22 -3.38 4.59
C ALA A 33 16.19 -4.48 3.51
N LEU A 34 15.91 -5.71 3.91
CA LEU A 34 15.76 -6.83 2.97
C LEU A 34 14.56 -6.63 2.02
N VAL A 35 13.41 -6.24 2.56
CA VAL A 35 12.22 -5.93 1.75
C VAL A 35 12.52 -4.78 0.78
N LEU A 36 13.16 -3.70 1.26
CA LEU A 36 13.54 -2.57 0.42
C LEU A 36 14.51 -3.00 -0.70
N ALA A 37 15.50 -3.83 -0.40
CA ALA A 37 16.43 -4.37 -1.39
C ALA A 37 15.69 -5.16 -2.50
N ILE A 38 14.70 -5.98 -2.12
CA ILE A 38 13.83 -6.69 -3.09
C ILE A 38 13.04 -5.68 -3.94
N LEU A 39 12.46 -4.68 -3.32
CA LEU A 39 11.66 -3.67 -4.00
C LEU A 39 12.48 -2.77 -4.96
N CYS A 40 13.79 -2.67 -4.78
CA CYS A 40 14.68 -1.98 -5.70
C CYS A 40 15.05 -2.79 -6.96
N LEU A 41 14.83 -4.11 -6.98
CA LEU A 41 15.22 -4.96 -8.11
C LEU A 41 14.61 -4.55 -9.46
N PRO A 42 13.32 -4.17 -9.56
CA PRO A 42 12.76 -3.70 -10.82
C PRO A 42 13.44 -2.45 -11.37
N LEU A 43 13.85 -1.53 -10.48
CA LEU A 43 14.54 -0.30 -10.87
C LEU A 43 15.92 -0.59 -11.45
N LEU A 44 16.65 -1.55 -10.86
CA LEU A 44 17.96 -1.98 -11.35
C LEU A 44 17.89 -2.72 -12.69
N SER A 45 16.77 -3.39 -12.95
CA SER A 45 16.55 -4.14 -14.20
C SER A 45 15.90 -3.32 -15.32
N SER A 46 15.36 -2.13 -15.01
CA SER A 46 14.79 -1.25 -16.02
C SER A 46 15.89 -0.53 -16.80
N ASN A 47 15.91 -0.72 -18.11
CA ASN A 47 16.86 -0.04 -19.01
C ASN A 47 16.10 0.64 -20.16
N PRO A 48 15.60 1.86 -19.98
CA PRO A 48 14.81 2.54 -21.00
C PRO A 48 15.62 2.91 -22.25
N THR A 49 16.95 3.07 -22.11
CA THR A 49 17.82 3.49 -23.23
C THR A 49 18.25 2.33 -24.14
N GLY A 50 18.19 1.09 -23.63
CA GLY A 50 18.54 -0.12 -24.40
C GLY A 50 17.33 -0.87 -24.95
N ALA A 51 16.11 -0.50 -24.56
CA ALA A 51 14.90 -1.14 -25.05
C ALA A 51 14.53 -0.63 -26.44
N SER A 52 14.18 -1.55 -27.35
CA SER A 52 13.66 -1.22 -28.68
C SER A 52 12.46 -2.11 -29.03
N GLY A 53 11.62 -1.66 -29.95
CA GLY A 53 10.45 -2.42 -30.38
C GLY A 53 9.44 -2.68 -29.25
N PRO A 54 8.91 -3.93 -29.13
CA PRO A 54 7.85 -4.26 -28.16
C PRO A 54 8.22 -3.99 -26.71
N ALA A 55 9.47 -4.19 -26.30
CA ALA A 55 9.94 -3.92 -24.94
C ALA A 55 9.85 -2.44 -24.57
N GLN A 56 10.15 -1.55 -25.51
CA GLN A 56 9.97 -0.11 -25.31
C GLN A 56 8.50 0.28 -25.13
N THR A 57 7.61 -0.31 -25.93
CA THR A 57 6.16 -0.07 -25.81
C THR A 57 5.66 -0.50 -24.42
N ILE A 58 6.05 -1.69 -23.94
CA ILE A 58 5.69 -2.21 -22.61
C ILE A 58 6.19 -1.26 -21.52
N HIS A 59 7.39 -0.71 -21.64
CA HIS A 59 7.94 0.26 -20.68
C HIS A 59 7.05 1.51 -20.59
N TRP A 60 6.64 2.11 -21.72
CA TRP A 60 5.76 3.28 -21.70
C TRP A 60 4.36 2.98 -21.17
N VAL A 61 3.82 1.78 -21.45
CA VAL A 61 2.57 1.32 -20.84
C VAL A 61 2.74 1.22 -19.33
N GLY A 62 3.86 0.68 -18.86
CA GLY A 62 4.18 0.61 -17.43
C GLY A 62 4.22 1.99 -16.77
N LEU A 63 4.84 2.98 -17.40
CA LEU A 63 4.84 4.37 -16.93
C LEU A 63 3.40 4.92 -16.83
N GLY A 64 2.57 4.68 -17.84
CA GLY A 64 1.16 5.06 -17.82
C GLY A 64 0.40 4.43 -16.66
N VAL A 65 0.68 3.14 -16.36
CA VAL A 65 0.10 2.44 -15.20
C VAL A 65 0.56 3.07 -13.88
N VAL A 66 1.84 3.45 -13.75
CA VAL A 66 2.34 4.17 -12.55
C VAL A 66 1.62 5.50 -12.38
N CYS A 67 1.49 6.29 -13.43
CA CYS A 67 0.78 7.58 -13.35
C CYS A 67 -0.68 7.40 -12.93
N LEU A 68 -1.38 6.42 -13.51
CA LEU A 68 -2.77 6.09 -13.12
C LEU A 68 -2.85 5.63 -11.65
N ALA A 69 -1.92 4.80 -11.21
CA ALA A 69 -1.84 4.29 -9.85
C ALA A 69 -1.68 5.42 -8.82
N LEU A 70 -0.74 6.33 -9.05
CA LEU A 70 -0.53 7.51 -8.21
C LEU A 70 -1.75 8.44 -8.20
N LEU A 71 -2.45 8.57 -9.32
CA LEU A 71 -3.68 9.33 -9.39
C LEU A 71 -4.78 8.69 -8.52
N ILE A 72 -4.96 7.38 -8.60
CA ILE A 72 -5.94 6.64 -7.78
C ILE A 72 -5.62 6.81 -6.29
N GLU A 73 -4.37 6.62 -5.88
CA GLU A 73 -3.91 6.77 -4.50
C GLU A 73 -4.15 8.20 -3.99
N THR A 74 -3.68 9.20 -4.73
CA THR A 74 -3.85 10.61 -4.38
C THR A 74 -5.32 11.00 -4.26
N LEU A 75 -6.17 10.57 -5.20
CA LEU A 75 -7.60 10.84 -5.15
C LEU A 75 -8.28 10.15 -3.97
N ALA A 76 -7.91 8.89 -3.68
CA ALA A 76 -8.44 8.16 -2.53
C ALA A 76 -8.12 8.88 -1.22
N ASP A 77 -6.87 9.27 -1.03
CA ASP A 77 -6.42 9.97 0.18
C ASP A 77 -7.03 11.37 0.27
N ALA A 78 -7.15 12.11 -0.83
CA ALA A 78 -7.81 13.40 -0.87
C ALA A 78 -9.31 13.29 -0.49
N GLN A 79 -10.03 12.27 -1.00
CA GLN A 79 -11.43 12.00 -0.62
C GLN A 79 -11.55 11.70 0.87
N LEU A 80 -10.67 10.86 1.42
CA LEU A 80 -10.67 10.53 2.85
C LEU A 80 -10.33 11.75 3.70
N ALA A 81 -9.37 12.55 3.28
CA ALA A 81 -8.98 13.78 3.98
C ALA A 81 -10.12 14.81 3.98
N ALA A 82 -10.80 15.00 2.86
CA ALA A 82 -11.96 15.87 2.76
C ALA A 82 -13.13 15.38 3.66
N PHE A 83 -13.41 14.08 3.66
CA PHE A 83 -14.41 13.46 4.53
C PHE A 83 -14.12 13.68 6.01
N LYS A 84 -12.86 13.51 6.43
CA LYS A 84 -12.43 13.69 7.83
C LYS A 84 -12.46 15.17 8.30
N LYS A 85 -12.34 16.13 7.37
CA LYS A 85 -12.37 17.57 7.69
C LYS A 85 -13.78 18.06 8.06
N ASP A 86 -14.82 17.38 7.59
CA ASP A 86 -16.20 17.74 7.91
C ASP A 86 -16.56 17.25 9.31
N PRO A 87 -16.88 18.14 10.27
CA PRO A 87 -17.28 17.76 11.62
C PRO A 87 -18.53 16.87 11.66
N ALA A 88 -19.42 16.98 10.66
CA ALA A 88 -20.63 16.16 10.55
C ALA A 88 -20.28 14.67 10.36
N ASN A 89 -19.10 14.35 9.81
CA ASN A 89 -18.64 12.99 9.58
C ASN A 89 -17.88 12.38 10.76
N LYS A 90 -17.81 13.06 11.89
CA LYS A 90 -17.09 12.57 13.07
C LYS A 90 -17.68 11.22 13.54
N GLY A 91 -16.83 10.19 13.59
CA GLY A 91 -17.24 8.83 13.96
C GLY A 91 -17.82 8.01 12.82
N GLN A 92 -18.13 8.61 11.67
CA GLN A 92 -18.66 7.91 10.50
C GLN A 92 -17.58 7.20 9.67
N VAL A 93 -17.99 6.28 8.81
CA VAL A 93 -17.15 5.58 7.83
C VAL A 93 -17.23 6.31 6.49
N CYS A 94 -16.10 6.52 5.82
CA CYS A 94 -16.06 7.07 4.47
C CYS A 94 -16.46 5.98 3.46
N GLU A 95 -17.63 6.13 2.84
CA GLU A 95 -18.21 5.19 1.88
C GLU A 95 -18.48 5.82 0.50
N SER A 96 -17.90 6.99 0.23
CA SER A 96 -18.15 7.74 -1.00
C SER A 96 -16.98 7.68 -1.98
N GLY A 97 -17.22 7.94 -3.27
CA GLY A 97 -16.18 7.95 -4.28
C GLY A 97 -15.49 6.60 -4.44
N LEU A 98 -14.16 6.58 -4.42
CA LEU A 98 -13.36 5.36 -4.52
C LEU A 98 -13.57 4.41 -3.34
N TRP A 99 -13.91 4.94 -2.16
CA TRP A 99 -14.20 4.17 -0.94
C TRP A 99 -15.51 3.38 -1.02
N ALA A 100 -16.38 3.69 -1.97
CA ALA A 100 -17.55 2.86 -2.28
C ALA A 100 -17.18 1.59 -3.08
N TRP A 101 -16.04 1.56 -3.76
CA TRP A 101 -15.61 0.46 -4.62
C TRP A 101 -14.63 -0.50 -3.94
N SER A 102 -13.82 0.03 -3.03
CA SER A 102 -12.87 -0.72 -2.21
C SER A 102 -12.75 -0.05 -0.85
N ARG A 103 -12.50 -0.84 0.21
CA ARG A 103 -12.23 -0.29 1.55
C ARG A 103 -10.83 0.30 1.68
N HIS A 104 -9.92 -0.06 0.75
CA HIS A 104 -8.55 0.43 0.72
C HIS A 104 -8.13 0.78 -0.72
N PRO A 105 -8.79 1.78 -1.35
CA PRO A 105 -8.50 2.16 -2.73
C PRO A 105 -7.09 2.75 -2.89
N ASN A 106 -6.56 3.40 -1.84
CA ASN A 106 -5.18 3.88 -1.79
C ASN A 106 -4.17 2.72 -1.80
N TYR A 107 -4.39 1.65 -1.03
CA TYR A 107 -3.53 0.46 -1.07
C TYR A 107 -3.59 -0.27 -2.41
N PHE A 108 -4.75 -0.25 -3.07
CA PHE A 108 -4.85 -0.75 -4.44
C PHE A 108 -4.01 0.11 -5.40
N GLY A 109 -4.03 1.43 -5.25
CA GLY A 109 -3.17 2.35 -6.00
C GLY A 109 -1.69 2.05 -5.75
N GLU A 110 -1.27 1.99 -4.49
CA GLU A 110 0.09 1.63 -4.09
C GLU A 110 0.56 0.29 -4.71
N TRP A 111 -0.28 -0.74 -4.65
CA TRP A 111 0.04 -2.03 -5.28
C TRP A 111 0.15 -1.90 -6.82
N LEU A 112 -0.70 -1.11 -7.44
CA LEU A 112 -0.70 -0.91 -8.89
C LEU A 112 0.58 -0.19 -9.39
N VAL A 113 1.23 0.63 -8.57
CA VAL A 113 2.57 1.19 -8.85
C VAL A 113 3.56 0.06 -9.14
N TRP A 114 3.53 -1.02 -8.34
CA TRP A 114 4.43 -2.17 -8.52
C TRP A 114 4.11 -2.97 -9.77
N VAL A 115 2.84 -3.03 -10.19
CA VAL A 115 2.45 -3.58 -11.49
C VAL A 115 3.05 -2.73 -12.63
N GLY A 116 3.03 -1.40 -12.50
CA GLY A 116 3.70 -0.52 -13.44
C GLY A 116 5.21 -0.77 -13.51
N PHE A 117 5.89 -0.90 -12.37
CA PHE A 117 7.32 -1.25 -12.32
C PHE A 117 7.62 -2.65 -12.89
N LEU A 118 6.72 -3.63 -12.71
CA LEU A 118 6.84 -4.92 -13.40
C LEU A 118 6.91 -4.73 -14.91
N LEU A 119 6.00 -3.94 -15.48
CA LEU A 119 5.99 -3.67 -16.92
C LEU A 119 7.24 -2.89 -17.35
N MET A 120 7.66 -1.89 -16.58
CA MET A 120 8.86 -1.10 -16.86
C MET A 120 10.16 -1.91 -16.77
N SER A 121 10.22 -2.93 -15.91
CA SER A 121 11.36 -3.81 -15.72
C SER A 121 11.43 -4.95 -16.75
N TYR A 122 10.42 -5.05 -17.63
CA TYR A 122 10.40 -6.09 -18.66
C TYR A 122 11.51 -5.86 -19.69
N ASN A 123 12.39 -6.86 -19.83
CA ASN A 123 13.46 -6.88 -20.82
C ASN A 123 13.74 -8.32 -21.28
N SER A 124 14.57 -8.48 -22.30
CA SER A 124 14.91 -9.80 -22.86
C SER A 124 15.66 -10.73 -21.89
N THR A 125 16.40 -10.15 -20.95
CA THR A 125 17.24 -10.92 -20.01
C THR A 125 16.40 -11.46 -18.83
N TYR A 126 15.64 -10.60 -18.13
CA TYR A 126 14.95 -10.99 -16.90
C TYR A 126 13.45 -11.21 -17.07
N ARG A 127 12.87 -10.87 -18.24
CA ARG A 127 11.44 -11.05 -18.57
C ARG A 127 10.48 -10.56 -17.49
N GLY A 128 10.86 -9.52 -16.74
CA GLY A 128 10.04 -8.94 -15.68
C GLY A 128 10.01 -9.74 -14.36
N ILE A 129 10.79 -10.80 -14.19
CA ILE A 129 10.81 -11.61 -12.95
C ILE A 129 11.02 -10.76 -11.69
N PRO A 130 11.98 -9.79 -11.65
CA PRO A 130 12.13 -8.94 -10.47
C PRO A 130 10.89 -8.13 -10.13
N GLY A 131 10.20 -7.59 -11.13
CA GLY A 131 8.94 -6.87 -10.94
C GLY A 131 7.81 -7.77 -10.46
N LEU A 132 7.69 -8.99 -10.99
CA LEU A 132 6.69 -9.96 -10.56
C LEU A 132 6.87 -10.34 -9.07
N LEU A 133 8.11 -10.50 -8.62
CA LEU A 133 8.43 -10.72 -7.22
C LEU A 133 7.93 -9.57 -6.35
N CYS A 134 8.20 -8.32 -6.75
CA CYS A 134 7.75 -7.13 -6.02
C CYS A 134 6.23 -7.03 -5.95
N VAL A 135 5.53 -7.27 -7.07
CA VAL A 135 4.06 -7.30 -7.10
C VAL A 135 3.50 -8.30 -6.10
N GLY A 136 4.08 -9.52 -6.04
CA GLY A 136 3.68 -10.56 -5.08
C GLY A 136 3.97 -10.19 -3.63
N VAL A 137 5.18 -9.69 -3.36
CA VAL A 137 5.60 -9.25 -2.02
C VAL A 137 4.70 -8.11 -1.52
N MET A 138 4.48 -7.08 -2.32
CA MET A 138 3.62 -5.96 -1.94
C MET A 138 2.17 -6.38 -1.73
N TYR A 139 1.63 -7.22 -2.61
CA TYR A 139 0.28 -7.77 -2.41
C TYR A 139 0.15 -8.50 -1.07
N TYR A 140 1.13 -9.35 -0.74
CA TYR A 140 1.14 -10.10 0.51
C TYR A 140 1.23 -9.18 1.72
N PHE A 141 2.14 -8.21 1.72
CA PHE A 141 2.28 -7.27 2.84
C PHE A 141 1.03 -6.41 3.02
N LEU A 142 0.49 -5.83 1.95
CA LEU A 142 -0.69 -4.97 2.03
C LEU A 142 -1.94 -5.73 2.48
N THR A 143 -2.11 -6.98 2.01
CA THR A 143 -3.36 -7.73 2.28
C THR A 143 -3.29 -8.65 3.50
N ARG A 144 -2.08 -9.05 3.97
CA ARG A 144 -1.92 -10.08 5.00
C ARG A 144 -1.10 -9.67 6.22
N VAL A 145 -0.22 -8.66 6.11
CA VAL A 145 0.74 -8.36 7.19
C VAL A 145 0.52 -6.97 7.77
N THR A 146 0.83 -5.92 7.02
CA THR A 146 0.94 -4.55 7.56
C THR A 146 -0.20 -3.63 7.16
N GLY A 147 -0.74 -3.77 5.96
CA GLY A 147 -1.74 -2.84 5.42
C GLY A 147 -3.15 -3.06 6.00
N ILE A 148 -3.94 -3.83 5.26
CA ILE A 148 -5.36 -4.06 5.55
C ILE A 148 -5.61 -4.62 6.96
N PRO A 149 -4.90 -5.68 7.43
CA PRO A 149 -5.25 -6.28 8.73
C PRO A 149 -5.14 -5.30 9.90
N LEU A 150 -4.04 -4.53 9.97
CA LEU A 150 -3.81 -3.59 11.06
C LEU A 150 -4.79 -2.40 10.99
N THR A 151 -5.03 -1.88 9.78
CA THR A 151 -5.94 -0.75 9.59
C THR A 151 -7.38 -1.15 9.91
N GLU A 152 -7.85 -2.32 9.46
CA GLU A 152 -9.21 -2.79 9.73
C GLU A 152 -9.44 -3.13 11.21
N GLN A 153 -8.45 -3.70 11.88
CA GLN A 153 -8.52 -3.94 13.32
C GLN A 153 -8.69 -2.61 14.09
N GLN A 154 -7.93 -1.58 13.73
CA GLN A 154 -8.05 -0.25 14.34
C GLN A 154 -9.40 0.39 14.04
N LEU A 155 -9.91 0.27 12.81
CA LEU A 155 -11.20 0.82 12.42
C LEU A 155 -12.37 0.10 13.08
N LEU A 156 -12.33 -1.22 13.23
CA LEU A 156 -13.32 -1.99 14.01
C LEU A 156 -13.35 -1.55 15.46
N THR A 157 -12.18 -1.34 16.08
CA THR A 157 -12.10 -0.87 17.46
C THR A 157 -12.68 0.55 17.62
N SER A 158 -12.42 1.44 16.67
CA SER A 158 -12.80 2.86 16.77
C SER A 158 -14.22 3.17 16.29
N LYS A 159 -14.76 2.41 15.33
CA LYS A 159 -16.05 2.66 14.67
C LYS A 159 -17.09 1.54 14.89
N GLY A 160 -16.66 0.38 15.41
CA GLY A 160 -17.53 -0.72 15.80
C GLY A 160 -18.45 -1.23 14.70
N PRO A 161 -19.78 -1.37 14.99
CA PRO A 161 -20.76 -1.96 14.07
C PRO A 161 -20.85 -1.26 12.70
N ALA A 162 -20.67 0.06 12.66
CA ALA A 162 -20.74 0.83 11.40
C ALA A 162 -19.63 0.38 10.42
N TYR A 163 -18.43 0.08 10.93
CA TYR A 163 -17.37 -0.43 10.09
C TYR A 163 -17.60 -1.90 9.70
N ALA A 164 -18.16 -2.73 10.59
CA ALA A 164 -18.51 -4.11 10.28
C ALA A 164 -19.55 -4.20 9.15
N ASP A 165 -20.54 -3.33 9.15
CA ASP A 165 -21.53 -3.18 8.08
C ASP A 165 -20.88 -2.80 6.74
N TYR A 166 -19.94 -1.86 6.75
CA TYR A 166 -19.18 -1.47 5.58
C TYR A 166 -18.34 -2.64 5.04
N GLN A 167 -17.70 -3.42 5.94
CA GLN A 167 -16.96 -4.62 5.55
C GLN A 167 -17.84 -5.68 4.86
N ALA A 168 -19.08 -5.81 5.27
CA ALA A 168 -20.00 -6.77 4.67
C ALA A 168 -20.40 -6.41 3.23
N ARG A 169 -20.40 -5.10 2.89
CA ARG A 169 -20.88 -4.60 1.60
C ARG A 169 -19.77 -4.31 0.59
N VAL A 170 -18.61 -3.86 1.05
CA VAL A 170 -17.53 -3.36 0.19
C VAL A 170 -16.30 -4.28 0.30
N PRO A 171 -15.70 -4.70 -0.82
CA PRO A 171 -14.52 -5.57 -0.80
C PRO A 171 -13.30 -4.84 -0.20
N ALA A 172 -12.40 -5.61 0.43
CA ALA A 172 -11.24 -5.04 1.09
C ALA A 172 -10.25 -4.38 0.12
N PHE A 173 -9.91 -5.05 -0.99
CA PHE A 173 -8.79 -4.66 -1.86
C PHE A 173 -9.21 -4.45 -3.31
N TRP A 174 -9.81 -5.46 -3.96
CA TRP A 174 -10.15 -5.39 -5.38
C TRP A 174 -11.38 -4.51 -5.60
N PRO A 175 -11.26 -3.38 -6.33
CA PRO A 175 -12.39 -2.50 -6.57
C PRO A 175 -13.52 -3.23 -7.31
N ARG A 176 -14.74 -3.13 -6.79
CA ARG A 176 -15.96 -3.64 -7.42
C ARG A 176 -17.05 -2.58 -7.36
N PRO A 177 -17.93 -2.52 -8.36
CA PRO A 177 -19.09 -1.62 -8.30
C PRO A 177 -19.87 -1.82 -7.00
N PRO A 178 -20.35 -0.72 -6.37
CA PRO A 178 -21.18 -0.80 -5.17
C PRO A 178 -22.40 -1.70 -5.45
N ARG A 179 -22.65 -2.65 -4.56
CA ARG A 179 -23.92 -3.39 -4.60
C ARG A 179 -25.00 -2.46 -4.09
N ARG A 180 -25.98 -2.16 -4.94
CA ARG A 180 -27.17 -1.40 -4.58
C ARG A 180 -28.08 -2.21 -3.67
#